data_cbec5e505c51fc04510c21ea346bf121
#
_entry.id   cbec5e505c51fc04510c21ea346bf121
#
_cell.length_a   1.000
_cell.length_b   1.000
_cell.length_c   1.000
_cell.angle_alpha   90.00
_cell.angle_beta   90.00
_cell.angle_gamma   90.00
#
_symmetry.space_group_name_H-M   'P 1'
#
loop_
_entity.id
_entity.type
_entity.pdbx_description
1 polymer ?
#
loop_
_entity_poly.entity_id
_entity_poly.type
_entity_poly.pdbx_seq_one_letter_code
_entity_poly.pdbx_strand_id
1 'polypeptide(L)'
;MPSVDTASAILSSLDALGVTHVLYCPGSRSAPFAYALEAGSFGGDARPILDERGAGFAAVGLARTGALPASVVTSGTAVAELAPAVLEASHARLPLLVLSADRPGELRGVGASQATDQSGFFGTHVRASIDLEPQE
;
A
#
# COMPACT_ATOMS: atom_id res chain seq x y z
N MET A 1 0.40 2.37 20.03
CA MET A 1 -0.89 1.97 19.39
C MET A 1 -0.57 0.82 18.45
N PRO A 2 -1.14 -0.38 18.64
CA PRO A 2 -0.72 -1.56 17.88
C PRO A 2 -0.66 -1.37 16.36
N SER A 3 -1.64 -0.67 15.78
CA SER A 3 -1.65 -0.40 14.33
C SER A 3 -0.52 0.52 13.84
N VAL A 4 -0.08 1.48 14.65
CA VAL A 4 1.06 2.35 14.32
C VAL A 4 2.36 1.58 14.48
N ASP A 5 2.46 0.72 15.51
CA ASP A 5 3.63 -0.12 15.74
C ASP A 5 3.81 -1.12 14.59
N THR A 6 2.70 -1.72 14.11
CA THR A 6 2.70 -2.58 12.92
C THR A 6 3.12 -1.82 11.68
N ALA A 7 2.57 -0.63 11.44
CA ALA A 7 2.95 0.20 10.30
C ALA A 7 4.43 0.59 10.35
N SER A 8 4.95 0.94 11.52
CA SER A 8 6.37 1.24 11.72
C SER A 8 7.26 0.04 11.41
N ALA A 9 6.88 -1.15 11.88
CA ALA A 9 7.63 -2.37 11.61
C ALA A 9 7.64 -2.71 10.11
N ILE A 10 6.51 -2.56 9.43
CA ILE A 10 6.40 -2.76 7.98
C ILE A 10 7.31 -1.77 7.24
N LEU A 11 7.20 -0.47 7.53
CA LEU A 11 8.00 0.57 6.86
C LEU A 11 9.49 0.38 7.09
N SER A 12 9.92 0.09 8.32
CA SER A 12 11.32 -0.19 8.62
C SER A 12 11.85 -1.43 7.90
N SER A 13 11.01 -2.46 7.76
CA SER A 13 11.36 -3.68 7.02
C SER A 13 11.50 -3.39 5.53
N LEU A 14 10.60 -2.58 4.96
CA LEU A 14 10.67 -2.17 3.56
C LEU A 14 11.91 -1.34 3.27
N ASP A 15 12.25 -0.41 4.18
CA ASP A 15 13.49 0.37 4.09
C ASP A 15 14.72 -0.53 4.07
N ALA A 16 14.80 -1.49 5.00
CA ALA A 16 15.87 -2.48 5.06
C ALA A 16 15.96 -3.37 3.81
N LEU A 17 14.84 -3.61 3.12
CA LEU A 17 14.76 -4.37 1.88
C LEU A 17 15.06 -3.53 0.62
N GLY A 18 15.35 -2.24 0.77
CA GLY A 18 15.76 -1.36 -0.32
C GLY A 18 14.60 -0.65 -1.03
N VAL A 19 13.41 -0.59 -0.42
CA VAL A 19 12.35 0.30 -0.90
C VAL A 19 12.84 1.73 -0.81
N THR A 20 12.76 2.47 -1.91
CA THR A 20 13.33 3.81 -2.03
C THR A 20 12.29 4.92 -1.90
N HIS A 21 11.04 4.63 -2.24
CA HIS A 21 9.95 5.59 -2.26
C HIS A 21 8.67 5.00 -1.69
N VAL A 22 7.98 5.77 -0.88
CA VAL A 22 6.63 5.47 -0.39
C VAL A 22 5.68 6.57 -0.87
N LEU A 23 4.73 6.20 -1.73
CA LEU A 23 3.66 7.08 -2.18
C LEU A 23 2.40 6.71 -1.37
N TYR A 24 1.96 7.59 -0.46
CA TYR A 24 0.84 7.26 0.40
C TYR A 24 -0.39 8.13 0.11
N CYS A 25 -1.55 7.46 0.03
CA CYS A 25 -2.83 8.11 -0.15
C CYS A 25 -3.53 8.25 1.20
N PRO A 26 -3.91 9.49 1.60
CA PRO A 26 -4.52 9.74 2.90
C PRO A 26 -5.86 9.01 3.04
N GLY A 27 -6.06 8.39 4.19
CA GLY A 27 -7.33 7.75 4.54
C GLY A 27 -7.32 7.27 5.99
N SER A 28 -8.50 7.08 6.59
CA SER A 28 -8.60 6.73 8.00
C SER A 28 -7.88 5.42 8.33
N ARG A 29 -7.96 4.41 7.45
CA ARG A 29 -7.33 3.11 7.69
C ARG A 29 -5.85 3.09 7.34
N SER A 30 -5.39 3.96 6.46
CA SER A 30 -3.97 4.15 6.17
C SER A 30 -3.28 5.18 7.09
N ALA A 31 -4.01 5.86 7.97
CA ALA A 31 -3.45 6.85 8.90
C ALA A 31 -2.28 6.29 9.76
N PRO A 32 -2.29 5.05 10.23
CA PRO A 32 -1.14 4.49 10.94
C PRO A 32 0.18 4.58 10.16
N PHE A 33 0.14 4.40 8.85
CA PHE A 33 1.33 4.57 8.00
C PHE A 33 1.78 6.04 7.95
N ALA A 34 0.85 7.00 7.86
CA ALA A 34 1.19 8.41 7.89
C ALA A 34 1.88 8.80 9.21
N TYR A 35 1.36 8.33 10.34
CA TYR A 35 1.99 8.55 11.65
C TYR A 35 3.37 7.90 11.76
N ALA A 36 3.53 6.70 11.25
CA ALA A 36 4.81 6.01 11.25
C ALA A 36 5.85 6.69 10.34
N LEU A 37 5.43 7.20 9.17
CA LEU A 37 6.28 8.00 8.28
C LEU A 37 6.73 9.29 8.96
N GLU A 38 5.82 10.02 9.60
CA GLU A 38 6.14 11.24 10.33
C GLU A 38 7.08 10.98 11.51
N ALA A 39 6.95 9.82 12.16
CA ALA A 39 7.86 9.38 13.23
C ALA A 39 9.24 8.92 12.74
N GLY A 40 9.49 8.92 11.44
CA GLY A 40 10.79 8.55 10.87
C GLY A 40 11.03 7.04 10.72
N SER A 41 9.97 6.23 10.63
CA SER A 41 10.08 4.78 10.45
C SER A 41 10.54 4.36 9.04
N PHE A 42 10.80 5.31 8.15
CA PHE A 42 11.25 5.08 6.78
C PHE A 42 12.31 6.13 6.41
N GLY A 43 13.46 5.69 5.91
CA GLY A 43 14.59 6.56 5.56
C GLY A 43 14.58 7.06 4.11
N GLY A 44 13.72 6.51 3.25
CA GLY A 44 13.60 6.92 1.85
C GLY A 44 12.70 8.15 1.63
N ASP A 45 12.32 8.39 0.38
CA ASP A 45 11.43 9.50 0.00
C ASP A 45 9.96 9.09 0.20
N ALA A 46 9.24 9.78 1.06
CA ALA A 46 7.81 9.54 1.32
C ALA A 46 6.98 10.76 0.89
N ARG A 47 5.97 10.54 0.05
CA ARG A 47 5.14 11.61 -0.51
C ARG A 47 3.66 11.32 -0.41
N PRO A 48 2.85 12.28 0.06
CA PRO A 48 1.39 12.17 -0.02
C PRO A 48 0.92 12.42 -1.45
N ILE A 49 0.00 11.58 -1.92
CA ILE A 49 -0.68 11.76 -3.21
C ILE A 49 -2.17 11.52 -2.96
N LEU A 50 -3.01 12.47 -3.38
CA LEU A 50 -4.45 12.43 -3.06
C LEU A 50 -5.23 11.41 -3.89
N ASP A 51 -4.83 11.17 -5.15
CA ASP A 51 -5.51 10.26 -6.07
C ASP A 51 -4.72 8.97 -6.20
N GLU A 52 -5.33 7.84 -5.87
CA GLU A 52 -4.68 6.53 -5.89
C GLU A 52 -4.21 6.11 -7.28
N ARG A 53 -4.94 6.47 -8.34
CA ARG A 53 -4.50 6.20 -9.72
C ARG A 53 -3.23 6.97 -10.05
N GLY A 54 -3.18 8.23 -9.61
CA GLY A 54 -1.99 9.08 -9.73
C GLY A 54 -0.81 8.49 -8.96
N ALA A 55 -1.03 8.03 -7.73
CA ALA A 55 -0.01 7.37 -6.91
C ALA A 55 0.51 6.10 -7.58
N GLY A 56 -0.38 5.25 -8.09
CA GLY A 56 -0.01 4.03 -8.79
C GLY A 56 0.86 4.28 -10.00
N PHE A 57 0.46 5.20 -10.89
CA PHE A 57 1.25 5.52 -12.08
C PHE A 57 2.54 6.28 -11.78
N ALA A 58 2.57 7.10 -10.73
CA ALA A 58 3.81 7.70 -10.25
C ALA A 58 4.81 6.63 -9.78
N ALA A 59 4.31 5.61 -9.05
CA ALA A 59 5.12 4.46 -8.66
C ALA A 59 5.64 3.68 -9.88
N VAL A 60 4.81 3.44 -10.90
CA VAL A 60 5.26 2.81 -12.16
C VAL A 60 6.37 3.66 -12.81
N GLY A 61 6.21 4.98 -12.85
CA GLY A 61 7.23 5.89 -13.36
C GLY A 61 8.55 5.78 -12.61
N LEU A 62 8.51 5.77 -11.28
CA LEU A 62 9.68 5.57 -10.44
C LEU A 62 10.35 4.21 -10.68
N ALA A 63 9.55 3.13 -10.78
CA ALA A 63 10.09 1.80 -11.07
C ALA A 63 10.81 1.74 -12.42
N ARG A 64 10.39 2.50 -13.42
CA ARG A 64 11.09 2.62 -14.71
C ARG A 64 12.47 3.28 -14.59
N THR A 65 12.72 4.06 -13.55
CA THR A 65 14.05 4.65 -13.30
C THR A 65 14.98 3.73 -12.50
N GLY A 66 14.50 2.53 -12.15
CA GLY A 66 15.26 1.57 -11.33
C GLY A 66 14.99 1.69 -9.83
N ALA A 67 14.06 2.53 -9.41
CA ALA A 67 13.62 2.62 -8.03
C ALA A 67 12.75 1.41 -7.62
N LEU A 68 12.67 1.13 -6.33
CA LEU A 68 11.72 0.18 -5.75
C LEU A 68 10.66 0.98 -4.97
N PRO A 69 9.51 1.27 -5.59
CA PRO A 69 8.45 2.04 -4.94
C PRO A 69 7.44 1.16 -4.21
N ALA A 70 6.81 1.73 -3.18
CA ALA A 70 5.62 1.20 -2.53
C ALA A 70 4.48 2.23 -2.59
N SER A 71 3.27 1.79 -2.89
CA SER A 71 2.04 2.58 -2.80
C SER A 71 1.25 2.15 -1.58
N VAL A 72 0.92 3.09 -0.71
CA VAL A 72 0.12 2.86 0.50
C VAL A 72 -1.26 3.48 0.29
N VAL A 73 -2.31 2.67 0.42
CA VAL A 73 -3.69 3.12 0.22
C VAL A 73 -4.60 2.68 1.37
N THR A 74 -5.72 3.36 1.51
CA THR A 74 -6.77 2.97 2.46
C THR A 74 -7.60 1.79 1.90
N SER A 75 -8.65 1.41 2.58
CA SER A 75 -9.50 0.27 2.21
C SER A 75 -10.53 0.60 1.12
N GLY A 76 -11.14 -0.43 0.57
CA GLY A 76 -12.27 -0.31 -0.36
C GLY A 76 -11.84 0.03 -1.79
N THR A 77 -12.52 0.97 -2.43
CA THR A 77 -12.25 1.35 -3.83
C THR A 77 -10.84 1.89 -4.06
N ALA A 78 -10.17 2.39 -3.03
CA ALA A 78 -8.76 2.82 -3.11
C ALA A 78 -7.84 1.72 -3.65
N VAL A 79 -8.08 0.47 -3.27
CA VAL A 79 -7.34 -0.69 -3.80
C VAL A 79 -7.63 -0.88 -5.29
N ALA A 80 -8.90 -0.78 -5.69
CA ALA A 80 -9.32 -0.96 -7.07
C ALA A 80 -8.71 0.10 -8.01
N GLU A 81 -8.54 1.34 -7.53
CA GLU A 81 -7.94 2.44 -8.28
C GLU A 81 -6.45 2.19 -8.65
N LEU A 82 -5.78 1.29 -7.93
CA LEU A 82 -4.41 0.87 -8.28
C LEU A 82 -4.36 -0.18 -9.40
N ALA A 83 -5.48 -0.81 -9.75
CA ALA A 83 -5.49 -1.91 -10.71
C ALA A 83 -4.85 -1.55 -12.06
N PRO A 84 -5.11 -0.39 -12.69
CA PRO A 84 -4.45 -0.02 -13.95
C PRO A 84 -2.93 0.03 -13.82
N ALA A 85 -2.41 0.59 -12.73
CA ALA A 85 -0.97 0.69 -12.49
C ALA A 85 -0.34 -0.68 -12.20
N VAL A 86 -1.03 -1.54 -11.45
CA VAL A 86 -0.60 -2.92 -11.19
C VAL A 86 -0.51 -3.72 -12.48
N LEU A 87 -1.50 -3.60 -13.38
CA LEU A 87 -1.46 -4.25 -14.68
C LEU A 87 -0.27 -3.75 -15.51
N GLU A 88 -0.07 -2.45 -15.57
CA GLU A 88 1.06 -1.85 -16.31
C GLU A 88 2.40 -2.34 -15.74
N ALA A 89 2.57 -2.33 -14.42
CA ALA A 89 3.78 -2.84 -13.77
C ALA A 89 4.00 -4.33 -14.07
N SER A 90 2.93 -5.13 -14.02
CA SER A 90 2.96 -6.55 -14.32
C SER A 90 3.43 -6.83 -15.75
N HIS A 91 2.81 -6.18 -16.74
CA HIS A 91 3.15 -6.33 -18.16
C HIS A 91 4.56 -5.81 -18.47
N ALA A 92 4.96 -4.70 -17.86
CA ALA A 92 6.28 -4.11 -18.04
C ALA A 92 7.36 -4.78 -17.18
N ARG A 93 7.01 -5.76 -16.33
CA ARG A 93 7.91 -6.46 -15.40
C ARG A 93 8.65 -5.51 -14.46
N LEU A 94 7.93 -4.50 -13.98
CA LEU A 94 8.44 -3.51 -13.05
C LEU A 94 8.13 -3.91 -11.61
N PRO A 95 9.01 -3.62 -10.65
CA PRO A 95 8.72 -3.82 -9.25
C PRO A 95 7.72 -2.77 -8.76
N LEU A 96 6.69 -3.22 -8.07
CA LEU A 96 5.70 -2.37 -7.40
C LEU A 96 5.17 -3.10 -6.18
N LEU A 97 5.30 -2.47 -5.01
CA LEU A 97 4.66 -2.93 -3.79
C LEU A 97 3.36 -2.16 -3.56
N VAL A 98 2.33 -2.87 -3.15
CA VAL A 98 1.06 -2.28 -2.73
C VAL A 98 0.79 -2.67 -1.29
N LEU A 99 0.58 -1.67 -0.45
CA LEU A 99 0.18 -1.81 0.95
C LEU A 99 -1.23 -1.27 1.08
N SER A 100 -2.22 -2.13 1.14
CA SER A 100 -3.61 -1.73 1.33
C SER A 100 -4.03 -1.97 2.78
N ALA A 101 -4.44 -0.90 3.46
CA ALA A 101 -5.11 -1.06 4.74
C ALA A 101 -6.51 -1.67 4.53
N ASP A 102 -6.98 -2.46 5.49
CA ASP A 102 -8.29 -3.09 5.40
C ASP A 102 -9.09 -2.92 6.67
N ARG A 103 -10.34 -3.32 6.62
CA ARG A 103 -11.21 -3.44 7.78
C ARG A 103 -10.80 -4.65 8.62
N PRO A 104 -10.95 -4.58 9.94
CA PRO A 104 -10.74 -5.75 10.79
C PRO A 104 -11.77 -6.84 10.43
N GLY A 105 -11.44 -8.09 10.76
CA GLY A 105 -12.19 -9.27 10.31
C GLY A 105 -13.70 -9.20 10.56
N GLU A 106 -14.11 -8.66 11.71
CA GLU A 106 -15.51 -8.50 12.11
C GLU A 106 -16.31 -7.51 11.25
N LEU A 107 -15.63 -6.67 10.48
CA LEU A 107 -16.25 -5.70 9.56
C LEU A 107 -16.18 -6.12 8.09
N ARG A 108 -15.54 -7.27 7.80
CA ARG A 108 -15.49 -7.81 6.43
C ARG A 108 -16.77 -8.58 6.10
N GLY A 109 -17.30 -8.40 4.91
CA GLY A 109 -18.48 -9.13 4.42
C GLY A 109 -19.83 -8.75 5.04
N VAL A 110 -19.88 -7.73 5.89
CA VAL A 110 -21.09 -7.30 6.59
C VAL A 110 -21.68 -5.98 6.07
N GLY A 111 -21.23 -5.52 4.91
CA GLY A 111 -21.67 -4.25 4.33
C GLY A 111 -21.11 -3.01 5.03
N ALA A 112 -19.99 -3.12 5.72
CA ALA A 112 -19.34 -1.98 6.34
C ALA A 112 -18.93 -0.93 5.30
N SER A 113 -19.00 0.35 5.69
CA SER A 113 -18.61 1.46 4.80
C SER A 113 -17.17 1.30 4.31
N GLN A 114 -16.95 1.55 3.02
CA GLN A 114 -15.63 1.53 2.38
C GLN A 114 -14.89 0.19 2.63
N ALA A 115 -15.64 -0.91 2.56
CA ALA A 115 -15.13 -2.27 2.65
C ALA A 115 -15.38 -3.00 1.33
N THR A 116 -14.42 -3.80 0.90
CA THR A 116 -14.55 -4.73 -0.22
C THR A 116 -13.69 -5.96 0.06
N ASP A 117 -13.86 -7.01 -0.71
CA ASP A 117 -12.95 -8.15 -0.65
C ASP A 117 -11.62 -7.76 -1.31
N GLN A 118 -10.60 -7.52 -0.48
CA GLN A 118 -9.28 -7.06 -0.91
C GLN A 118 -8.27 -8.19 -1.04
N SER A 119 -8.52 -9.31 -0.36
CA SER A 119 -7.60 -10.44 -0.39
C SER A 119 -7.50 -11.01 -1.81
N GLY A 120 -6.29 -11.03 -2.36
CA GLY A 120 -6.08 -11.51 -3.72
C GLY A 120 -6.69 -10.64 -4.83
N PHE A 121 -7.07 -9.39 -4.56
CA PHE A 121 -7.79 -8.52 -5.49
C PHE A 121 -7.13 -8.41 -6.87
N PHE A 122 -5.82 -8.37 -6.94
CA PHE A 122 -5.08 -8.25 -8.21
C PHE A 122 -4.85 -9.59 -8.93
N GLY A 123 -5.31 -10.71 -8.36
CA GLY A 123 -5.27 -12.03 -8.99
C GLY A 123 -3.87 -12.41 -9.49
N THR A 124 -3.80 -12.84 -10.76
CA THR A 124 -2.54 -13.28 -11.39
C THR A 124 -1.62 -12.14 -11.83
N HIS A 125 -2.02 -10.89 -11.64
CA HIS A 125 -1.20 -9.73 -12.01
C HIS A 125 -0.15 -9.37 -10.97
N VAL A 126 -0.15 -10.05 -9.83
CA VAL A 126 0.88 -9.90 -8.78
C VAL A 126 1.60 -11.23 -8.54
N ARG A 127 2.85 -11.15 -8.09
CA ARG A 127 3.66 -12.34 -7.77
C ARG A 127 3.31 -12.94 -6.41
N ALA A 128 2.84 -12.10 -5.49
CA ALA A 128 2.43 -12.50 -4.16
C ALA A 128 1.30 -11.58 -3.68
N SER A 129 0.39 -12.15 -2.91
CA SER A 129 -0.63 -11.44 -2.16
C SER A 129 -0.64 -12.00 -0.75
N ILE A 130 -0.50 -11.13 0.25
CA ILE A 130 -0.40 -11.51 1.66
C ILE A 130 -1.46 -10.75 2.42
N ASP A 131 -2.32 -11.45 3.14
CA ASP A 131 -3.26 -10.86 4.09
C ASP A 131 -2.65 -10.99 5.48
N LEU A 132 -2.35 -9.85 6.12
CA LEU A 132 -1.78 -9.81 7.45
C LEU A 132 -2.90 -9.70 8.48
N GLU A 133 -2.98 -10.67 9.37
CA GLU A 133 -3.90 -10.61 10.48
C GLU A 133 -3.56 -9.44 11.42
N PRO A 134 -4.58 -8.79 12.00
CA PRO A 134 -4.35 -7.76 13.00
C PRO A 134 -3.52 -8.31 14.17
N GLN A 135 -2.52 -7.57 14.58
CA GLN A 135 -1.76 -7.89 15.81
C GLN A 135 -2.54 -7.29 16.99
N GLU A 136 -2.82 -8.11 18.01
CA GLU A 136 -3.44 -7.69 19.28
C GLU A 136 -2.50 -6.85 20.15
#